data_e97cb041042a340ba74e4952bc22b532
#
_entry.id   e97cb041042a340ba74e4952bc22b532
#
_cell.length_a   1.000
_cell.length_b   1.000
_cell.length_c   1.000
_cell.angle_alpha   90.00
_cell.angle_beta   90.00
_cell.angle_gamma   90.00
#
_symmetry.space_group_name_H-M   'P 1'
#
loop_
_entity.id
_entity.type
_entity.pdbx_description
1 polymer ?
#
loop_
_entity_poly.entity_id
_entity_poly.type
_entity_poly.pdbx_seq_one_letter_code
_entity_poly.pdbx_strand_id
1 'polypeptide(L)'
;MTLRRNFRVDVSRALVLVMVVAGLLAWAKSPLLAAKDATRNGAPDEGISASDAQKYPPTIVFMTDFGVVDDSVALCRGVMYSIMPDVRIVDLTHEVTPFSILDGARFLYGASPYYPAGTVFVVVIDPTVGSTRKAIVARSKRGQYFVLPDNGLLTLVEQRDGIEAVREITNPDWMIGTKLSSTFHGRDIFSPVGAHMARGDDWTKVGPEMVVKDLVRLELKVATLDERGLSATVIAIDGPFGNLVTNVDAEDFLKLGYQRGQEVPVTVNGREMKMKFVRTFSDVPVGQALLYIDSRGHLGLAVNQNSFAATYGVKPPAALFIPRRK
;
A
#
# COMPACT_ATOMS: atom_id res chain seq x y z
N MET A 1 -37.44 63.38 2.68
CA MET A 1 -37.43 62.90 4.08
C MET A 1 -36.17 62.10 4.30
N THR A 2 -35.19 62.74 4.87
CA THR A 2 -33.76 62.33 4.89
C THR A 2 -33.44 61.76 6.25
N LEU A 3 -32.92 60.56 6.34
CA LEU A 3 -32.37 60.02 7.60
C LEU A 3 -30.91 59.64 7.38
N ARG A 4 -30.05 60.48 7.94
CA ARG A 4 -28.61 60.20 8.17
C ARG A 4 -28.47 59.20 9.31
N ARG A 5 -27.67 58.18 9.16
CA ARG A 5 -27.15 57.34 10.25
C ARG A 5 -25.64 57.44 10.31
N ASN A 6 -25.16 57.97 11.44
CA ASN A 6 -23.78 58.09 11.80
C ASN A 6 -23.12 56.70 12.05
N PHE A 7 -21.97 56.46 11.48
CA PHE A 7 -21.07 55.36 11.86
C PHE A 7 -20.06 55.87 12.91
N ARG A 8 -20.15 55.31 14.10
CA ARG A 8 -19.08 55.45 15.13
C ARG A 8 -18.00 54.41 14.81
N VAL A 9 -16.77 54.88 14.74
CA VAL A 9 -15.56 54.03 14.61
C VAL A 9 -15.15 53.61 16.02
N ASP A 10 -15.07 52.31 16.25
CA ASP A 10 -14.67 51.72 17.52
C ASP A 10 -13.13 51.56 17.59
N VAL A 11 -12.53 52.07 18.64
CA VAL A 11 -11.06 52.24 18.86
C VAL A 11 -10.52 51.01 19.60
N SER A 12 -10.70 49.81 19.09
CA SER A 12 -10.16 48.58 19.73
C SER A 12 -9.15 47.79 18.86
N ARG A 13 -8.48 48.46 17.92
CA ARG A 13 -7.45 47.82 17.05
C ARG A 13 -6.00 48.19 17.36
N ALA A 14 -5.69 48.71 18.52
CA ALA A 14 -4.34 49.18 18.86
C ALA A 14 -3.58 48.32 19.88
N LEU A 15 -4.02 47.12 20.24
CA LEU A 15 -3.33 46.32 21.29
C LEU A 15 -2.93 44.89 20.86
N VAL A 16 -2.87 44.56 19.58
CA VAL A 16 -2.44 43.22 19.11
C VAL A 16 -1.06 43.23 18.42
N LEU A 17 -0.40 44.38 18.30
CA LEU A 17 0.86 44.47 17.53
C LEU A 17 2.15 44.48 18.39
N VAL A 18 2.10 44.27 19.70
CA VAL A 18 3.29 44.31 20.58
C VAL A 18 3.72 42.97 21.13
N MET A 19 2.98 41.88 20.89
CA MET A 19 3.36 40.53 21.40
C MET A 19 3.96 39.57 20.35
N VAL A 20 4.24 40.02 19.15
CA VAL A 20 4.84 39.16 18.10
C VAL A 20 6.36 39.34 17.96
N VAL A 21 6.97 40.36 18.58
CA VAL A 21 8.43 40.62 18.44
C VAL A 21 9.28 39.98 19.54
N ALA A 22 8.71 39.50 20.64
CA ALA A 22 9.47 38.86 21.72
C ALA A 22 9.68 37.35 21.60
N GLY A 23 9.11 36.70 20.58
CA GLY A 23 9.21 35.22 20.35
C GLY A 23 10.32 34.76 19.41
N LEU A 24 11.07 35.68 18.78
CA LEU A 24 12.00 35.33 17.67
C LEU A 24 13.49 35.28 18.06
N LEU A 25 13.84 35.37 19.34
CA LEU A 25 15.24 35.37 19.80
C LEU A 25 15.66 34.20 20.67
N ALA A 26 14.85 33.12 20.77
CA ALA A 26 15.19 31.92 21.57
C ALA A 26 15.42 30.66 20.74
N TRP A 27 15.61 30.75 19.42
CA TRP A 27 15.80 29.56 18.54
C TRP A 27 17.15 29.52 17.81
N ALA A 28 18.20 29.95 18.49
CA ALA A 28 19.56 29.84 17.95
C ALA A 28 20.50 29.23 18.99
N LYS A 29 20.36 27.90 19.24
CA LYS A 29 21.42 26.98 19.73
C LYS A 29 20.82 25.58 19.90
N SER A 30 20.55 24.89 18.80
CA SER A 30 20.52 23.43 18.81
C SER A 30 21.75 22.93 18.05
N PRO A 31 22.54 22.01 18.62
CA PRO A 31 23.71 21.48 17.92
C PRO A 31 23.27 20.71 16.68
N LEU A 32 23.92 20.98 15.54
CA LEU A 32 23.84 20.18 14.33
C LEU A 32 24.14 18.72 14.68
N LEU A 33 23.12 17.90 14.79
CA LEU A 33 23.29 16.47 14.67
C LEU A 33 23.66 16.19 13.21
N ALA A 34 24.89 15.79 12.99
CA ALA A 34 25.38 15.30 11.73
C ALA A 34 24.43 14.21 11.23
N ALA A 35 23.84 14.44 10.08
CA ALA A 35 23.05 13.47 9.36
C ALA A 35 24.01 12.30 9.00
N LYS A 36 23.97 11.23 9.78
CA LYS A 36 24.47 9.95 9.32
C LYS A 36 23.57 9.51 8.19
N ASP A 37 24.19 9.13 7.09
CA ASP A 37 23.55 8.64 5.89
C ASP A 37 22.39 7.69 6.20
N ALA A 38 21.18 8.12 5.87
CA ALA A 38 19.98 7.28 5.89
C ALA A 38 19.94 6.43 4.62
N THR A 39 20.80 5.42 4.55
CA THR A 39 20.71 4.30 3.60
C THR A 39 20.01 3.10 4.25
N ARG A 40 18.98 3.33 5.03
CA ARG A 40 18.07 2.30 5.53
C ARG A 40 16.63 2.76 5.32
N ASN A 41 16.13 2.58 4.12
CA ASN A 41 14.68 2.49 3.88
C ASN A 41 14.21 1.09 4.31
N GLY A 42 14.33 0.78 5.61
CA GLY A 42 13.75 -0.41 6.21
C GLY A 42 12.54 0.00 7.04
N ALA A 43 11.39 -0.64 6.82
CA ALA A 43 10.41 -0.79 7.88
C ALA A 43 11.16 -1.23 9.15
N PRO A 44 10.72 -0.82 10.36
CA PRO A 44 11.43 -1.14 11.58
C PRO A 44 11.65 -2.66 11.67
N ASP A 45 12.92 -3.07 11.66
CA ASP A 45 13.37 -4.47 11.66
C ASP A 45 13.20 -5.14 13.03
N GLU A 46 12.72 -4.37 14.01
CA GLU A 46 12.34 -4.88 15.32
C GLU A 46 10.88 -5.30 15.30
N GLY A 47 10.65 -6.56 14.94
CA GLY A 47 9.34 -7.18 15.10
C GLY A 47 8.86 -6.99 16.54
N ILE A 48 7.69 -6.38 16.70
CA ILE A 48 7.01 -6.29 17.99
C ILE A 48 6.92 -7.72 18.54
N SER A 49 7.50 -7.97 19.70
CA SER A 49 7.60 -9.30 20.27
C SER A 49 6.22 -9.93 20.48
N ALA A 50 6.14 -11.25 20.53
CA ALA A 50 4.87 -11.96 20.82
C ALA A 50 4.24 -11.51 22.16
N SER A 51 5.03 -10.98 23.12
CA SER A 51 4.56 -10.38 24.37
C SER A 51 3.80 -9.07 24.16
N ASP A 52 4.04 -8.35 23.06
CA ASP A 52 3.36 -7.09 22.73
C ASP A 52 2.03 -7.32 21.98
N ALA A 53 1.82 -8.51 21.40
CA ALA A 53 0.57 -8.87 20.72
C ALA A 53 -0.65 -8.76 21.65
N GLN A 54 -0.48 -8.97 22.95
CA GLN A 54 -1.53 -8.85 23.96
C GLN A 54 -1.86 -7.38 24.30
N LYS A 55 -1.06 -6.42 23.86
CA LYS A 55 -1.20 -4.99 24.16
C LYS A 55 -2.12 -4.24 23.18
N TYR A 56 -2.35 -4.82 22.01
CA TYR A 56 -3.18 -4.20 20.98
C TYR A 56 -4.57 -4.86 20.94
N PRO A 57 -5.64 -4.07 20.76
CA PRO A 57 -6.97 -4.64 20.59
C PRO A 57 -7.00 -5.51 19.32
N PRO A 58 -7.79 -6.60 19.32
CA PRO A 58 -7.97 -7.44 18.14
C PRO A 58 -8.31 -6.59 16.93
N THR A 59 -7.52 -6.71 15.87
CA THR A 59 -7.60 -5.82 14.72
C THR A 59 -7.67 -6.61 13.42
N ILE A 60 -8.69 -6.31 12.62
CA ILE A 60 -8.81 -6.73 11.23
C ILE A 60 -8.38 -5.58 10.34
N VAL A 61 -7.45 -5.83 9.43
CA VAL A 61 -7.11 -4.93 8.32
C VAL A 61 -7.81 -5.45 7.08
N PHE A 62 -8.78 -4.67 6.58
CA PHE A 62 -9.67 -5.10 5.50
C PHE A 62 -9.30 -4.42 4.18
N MET A 63 -9.14 -5.21 3.12
CA MET A 63 -8.77 -4.73 1.79
C MET A 63 -9.54 -5.51 0.71
N THR A 64 -10.11 -4.79 -0.25
CA THR A 64 -10.83 -5.38 -1.39
C THR A 64 -10.67 -4.53 -2.66
N ASP A 65 -11.16 -5.04 -3.77
CA ASP A 65 -11.41 -4.30 -5.03
C ASP A 65 -12.91 -4.03 -5.27
N PHE A 66 -13.74 -4.06 -4.21
CA PHE A 66 -15.19 -3.89 -4.30
C PHE A 66 -15.63 -2.45 -4.59
N GLY A 67 -14.74 -1.47 -4.39
CA GLY A 67 -15.10 -0.06 -4.39
C GLY A 67 -15.90 0.35 -3.15
N VAL A 68 -16.48 1.54 -3.22
CA VAL A 68 -17.30 2.14 -2.14
C VAL A 68 -18.66 2.59 -2.62
N VAL A 69 -19.08 2.17 -3.81
CA VAL A 69 -20.33 2.63 -4.46
C VAL A 69 -21.54 1.84 -3.99
N ASP A 70 -21.35 0.54 -3.67
CA ASP A 70 -22.42 -0.34 -3.21
C ASP A 70 -22.25 -0.78 -1.74
N ASP A 71 -23.10 -1.70 -1.29
CA ASP A 71 -23.15 -2.19 0.07
C ASP A 71 -22.18 -3.35 0.37
N SER A 72 -21.40 -3.82 -0.59
CA SER A 72 -20.56 -5.02 -0.46
C SER A 72 -19.60 -4.96 0.74
N VAL A 73 -18.90 -3.84 0.92
CA VAL A 73 -17.99 -3.63 2.06
C VAL A 73 -18.77 -3.61 3.39
N ALA A 74 -19.93 -2.94 3.41
CA ALA A 74 -20.77 -2.84 4.60
C ALA A 74 -21.32 -4.20 5.03
N LEU A 75 -21.74 -5.05 4.09
CA LEU A 75 -22.19 -6.42 4.35
C LEU A 75 -21.08 -7.26 4.98
N CYS A 76 -19.87 -7.21 4.42
CA CYS A 76 -18.70 -7.89 4.97
C CYS A 76 -18.41 -7.45 6.43
N ARG A 77 -18.42 -6.15 6.70
CA ARG A 77 -18.24 -5.61 8.05
C ARG A 77 -19.36 -6.04 9.01
N GLY A 78 -20.61 -6.02 8.55
CA GLY A 78 -21.76 -6.48 9.33
C GLY A 78 -21.58 -7.92 9.80
N VAL A 79 -21.07 -8.79 8.93
CA VAL A 79 -20.70 -10.17 9.29
C VAL A 79 -19.60 -10.21 10.35
N MET A 80 -18.53 -9.43 10.18
CA MET A 80 -17.44 -9.38 11.17
C MET A 80 -17.97 -8.94 12.54
N TYR A 81 -18.77 -7.89 12.59
CA TYR A 81 -19.38 -7.39 13.83
C TYR A 81 -20.39 -8.35 14.45
N SER A 82 -21.11 -9.16 13.66
CA SER A 82 -22.04 -10.16 14.21
C SER A 82 -21.34 -11.30 14.96
N ILE A 83 -20.06 -11.57 14.62
CA ILE A 83 -19.23 -12.61 15.26
C ILE A 83 -18.41 -12.02 16.41
N MET A 84 -17.87 -10.82 16.22
CA MET A 84 -17.06 -10.10 17.21
C MET A 84 -17.46 -8.62 17.25
N PRO A 85 -18.46 -8.24 18.10
CA PRO A 85 -19.05 -6.89 18.10
C PRO A 85 -18.06 -5.74 18.39
N ASP A 86 -17.00 -6.01 19.13
CA ASP A 86 -15.97 -5.06 19.55
C ASP A 86 -14.68 -5.14 18.71
N VAL A 87 -14.70 -5.89 17.60
CA VAL A 87 -13.54 -5.98 16.71
C VAL A 87 -13.20 -4.60 16.10
N ARG A 88 -11.92 -4.27 16.13
CA ARG A 88 -11.41 -3.10 15.43
C ARG A 88 -11.19 -3.43 13.97
N ILE A 89 -11.94 -2.79 13.08
CA ILE A 89 -11.75 -2.93 11.62
C ILE A 89 -11.07 -1.65 11.09
N VAL A 90 -9.96 -1.85 10.40
CA VAL A 90 -9.19 -0.79 9.72
C VAL A 90 -9.25 -1.08 8.23
N ASP A 91 -9.79 -0.18 7.44
CA ASP A 91 -9.72 -0.33 5.99
C ASP A 91 -8.33 0.04 5.49
N LEU A 92 -7.70 -0.87 4.79
CA LEU A 92 -6.50 -0.53 4.04
C LEU A 92 -6.89 0.25 2.78
N THR A 93 -7.74 -0.32 1.96
CA THR A 93 -8.44 0.30 0.84
C THR A 93 -9.49 -0.66 0.28
N HIS A 94 -10.53 -0.13 -0.35
CA HIS A 94 -11.49 -0.90 -1.15
C HIS A 94 -11.42 -0.52 -2.62
N GLU A 95 -10.47 0.32 -2.99
CA GLU A 95 -10.20 0.82 -4.34
C GLU A 95 -8.93 0.19 -4.95
N VAL A 96 -8.65 -1.09 -4.63
CA VAL A 96 -7.64 -1.84 -5.38
C VAL A 96 -8.10 -1.88 -6.85
N THR A 97 -7.18 -1.73 -7.78
CA THR A 97 -7.50 -1.83 -9.21
C THR A 97 -8.31 -3.11 -9.45
N PRO A 98 -9.54 -3.03 -9.99
CA PRO A 98 -10.42 -4.18 -10.14
C PRO A 98 -9.71 -5.36 -10.82
N PHE A 99 -9.84 -6.55 -10.21
CA PHE A 99 -9.25 -7.82 -10.67
C PHE A 99 -7.72 -7.89 -10.62
N SER A 100 -7.02 -6.85 -10.17
CA SER A 100 -5.55 -6.81 -10.15
C SER A 100 -4.99 -7.45 -8.88
N ILE A 101 -4.69 -8.75 -8.94
CA ILE A 101 -4.05 -9.48 -7.85
C ILE A 101 -2.67 -8.87 -7.53
N LEU A 102 -1.92 -8.43 -8.55
CA LEU A 102 -0.61 -7.79 -8.36
C LEU A 102 -0.72 -6.48 -7.57
N ASP A 103 -1.74 -5.67 -7.85
CA ASP A 103 -1.92 -4.39 -7.14
C ASP A 103 -2.32 -4.63 -5.69
N GLY A 104 -3.21 -5.61 -5.43
CA GLY A 104 -3.53 -6.07 -4.09
C GLY A 104 -2.31 -6.60 -3.33
N ALA A 105 -1.49 -7.43 -3.96
CA ALA A 105 -0.25 -7.96 -3.38
C ALA A 105 0.74 -6.83 -3.01
N ARG A 106 0.86 -5.79 -3.86
CA ARG A 106 1.70 -4.62 -3.61
C ARG A 106 1.21 -3.80 -2.41
N PHE A 107 -0.10 -3.57 -2.30
CA PHE A 107 -0.65 -2.84 -1.15
C PHE A 107 -0.48 -3.64 0.14
N LEU A 108 -0.74 -4.94 0.10
CA LEU A 108 -0.54 -5.83 1.24
C LEU A 108 0.94 -5.85 1.69
N TYR A 109 1.87 -6.00 0.75
CA TYR A 109 3.31 -5.92 0.99
C TYR A 109 3.72 -4.58 1.62
N GLY A 110 3.21 -3.46 1.07
CA GLY A 110 3.56 -2.13 1.54
C GLY A 110 3.02 -1.81 2.94
N ALA A 111 1.85 -2.33 3.30
CA ALA A 111 1.17 -2.01 4.55
C ALA A 111 1.52 -2.96 5.71
N SER A 112 1.65 -4.25 5.45
CA SER A 112 1.78 -5.26 6.51
C SER A 112 2.97 -5.05 7.46
N PRO A 113 4.13 -4.47 7.07
CA PRO A 113 5.23 -4.22 8.00
C PRO A 113 4.90 -3.26 9.16
N TYR A 114 3.90 -2.40 8.97
CA TYR A 114 3.50 -1.38 9.95
C TYR A 114 2.46 -1.87 10.95
N TYR A 115 2.01 -3.13 10.83
CA TYR A 115 1.05 -3.74 11.73
C TYR A 115 1.73 -4.77 12.63
N PRO A 116 1.32 -4.87 13.91
CA PRO A 116 1.92 -5.79 14.87
C PRO A 116 1.59 -7.26 14.58
N ALA A 117 2.31 -8.16 15.24
CA ALA A 117 1.94 -9.58 15.33
C ALA A 117 0.51 -9.72 15.89
N GLY A 118 -0.21 -10.76 15.48
CA GLY A 118 -1.62 -10.98 15.84
C GLY A 118 -2.62 -10.20 14.97
N THR A 119 -2.19 -9.24 14.15
CA THR A 119 -3.09 -8.56 13.19
C THR A 119 -3.62 -9.57 12.17
N VAL A 120 -4.91 -9.49 11.87
CA VAL A 120 -5.60 -10.31 10.86
C VAL A 120 -5.86 -9.46 9.62
N PHE A 121 -5.24 -9.80 8.50
CA PHE A 121 -5.51 -9.19 7.20
C PHE A 121 -6.59 -9.99 6.49
N VAL A 122 -7.74 -9.39 6.23
CA VAL A 122 -8.78 -9.94 5.36
C VAL A 122 -8.68 -9.26 4.02
N VAL A 123 -8.28 -10.02 2.99
CA VAL A 123 -7.94 -9.46 1.67
C VAL A 123 -8.73 -10.19 0.59
N VAL A 124 -9.58 -9.47 -0.12
CA VAL A 124 -10.46 -10.05 -1.13
C VAL A 124 -10.31 -9.32 -2.45
N ILE A 125 -9.36 -9.76 -3.25
CA ILE A 125 -9.25 -9.48 -4.68
C ILE A 125 -9.32 -10.85 -5.37
N ASP A 126 -10.49 -11.20 -5.89
CA ASP A 126 -10.82 -12.57 -6.25
C ASP A 126 -11.53 -12.69 -7.62
N PRO A 127 -10.80 -12.49 -8.72
CA PRO A 127 -11.37 -12.62 -10.07
C PRO A 127 -11.95 -14.01 -10.37
N THR A 128 -11.62 -15.01 -9.56
CA THR A 128 -12.01 -16.41 -9.72
C THR A 128 -12.94 -16.91 -8.61
N VAL A 129 -13.70 -16.00 -7.97
CA VAL A 129 -14.69 -16.36 -6.95
C VAL A 129 -15.63 -17.45 -7.43
N GLY A 130 -15.92 -18.45 -6.57
CA GLY A 130 -16.78 -19.57 -6.91
C GLY A 130 -16.13 -20.67 -7.77
N SER A 131 -14.86 -20.56 -8.16
CA SER A 131 -14.09 -21.60 -8.83
C SER A 131 -13.48 -22.60 -7.83
N THR A 132 -12.58 -23.46 -8.32
CA THR A 132 -11.83 -24.42 -7.50
C THR A 132 -10.64 -23.82 -6.76
N ARG A 133 -10.40 -22.48 -6.86
CA ARG A 133 -9.35 -21.83 -6.09
C ARG A 133 -9.61 -21.99 -4.59
N LYS A 134 -8.56 -22.27 -3.82
CA LYS A 134 -8.67 -22.45 -2.38
C LYS A 134 -8.90 -21.11 -1.66
N ALA A 135 -9.66 -21.13 -0.57
CA ALA A 135 -9.69 -20.08 0.43
C ALA A 135 -8.75 -20.48 1.56
N ILE A 136 -7.89 -19.59 2.03
CA ILE A 136 -6.84 -19.94 2.97
C ILE A 136 -6.73 -18.95 4.14
N VAL A 137 -6.20 -19.47 5.27
CA VAL A 137 -5.58 -18.68 6.33
C VAL A 137 -4.09 -19.00 6.33
N ALA A 138 -3.25 -17.99 6.16
CA ALA A 138 -1.81 -18.12 6.27
C ALA A 138 -1.28 -17.34 7.48
N ARG A 139 -0.25 -17.86 8.16
CA ARG A 139 0.49 -17.17 9.22
C ARG A 139 1.88 -16.84 8.71
N SER A 140 2.27 -15.58 8.74
CA SER A 140 3.63 -15.17 8.42
C SER A 140 4.58 -15.45 9.60
N LYS A 141 5.89 -15.51 9.33
CA LYS A 141 6.91 -15.61 10.38
C LYS A 141 6.95 -14.36 11.29
N ARG A 142 6.29 -13.27 10.90
CA ARG A 142 6.07 -12.09 11.75
C ARG A 142 4.86 -12.25 12.70
N GLY A 143 4.19 -13.40 12.68
CA GLY A 143 3.03 -13.70 13.53
C GLY A 143 1.73 -13.00 13.11
N GLN A 144 1.64 -12.48 11.89
CA GLN A 144 0.43 -11.91 11.30
C GLN A 144 -0.36 -12.97 10.56
N TYR A 145 -1.68 -12.83 10.50
CA TYR A 145 -2.58 -13.74 9.80
C TYR A 145 -3.15 -13.10 8.55
N PHE A 146 -3.30 -13.90 7.49
CA PHE A 146 -3.81 -13.49 6.19
C PHE A 146 -4.94 -14.42 5.78
N VAL A 147 -6.16 -13.89 5.69
CA VAL A 147 -7.38 -14.59 5.28
C VAL A 147 -7.73 -14.11 3.88
N LEU A 148 -7.55 -14.95 2.87
CA LEU A 148 -7.59 -14.53 1.47
C LEU A 148 -7.75 -15.71 0.50
N PRO A 149 -8.08 -15.47 -0.79
CA PRO A 149 -8.01 -16.48 -1.83
C PRO A 149 -6.56 -16.85 -2.14
N ASP A 150 -6.28 -18.13 -2.34
CA ASP A 150 -4.98 -18.63 -2.79
C ASP A 150 -4.84 -18.41 -4.31
N ASN A 151 -4.47 -17.21 -4.70
CA ASN A 151 -4.39 -16.74 -6.08
C ASN A 151 -3.14 -15.90 -6.39
N GLY A 152 -2.18 -15.87 -5.46
CA GLY A 152 -0.94 -15.10 -5.61
C GLY A 152 -0.86 -13.81 -4.78
N LEU A 153 -1.91 -13.42 -4.05
CA LEU A 153 -1.91 -12.23 -3.18
C LEU A 153 -0.79 -12.24 -2.14
N LEU A 154 -0.38 -13.42 -1.65
CA LEU A 154 0.69 -13.56 -0.65
C LEU A 154 2.11 -13.47 -1.23
N THR A 155 2.29 -13.53 -2.55
CA THR A 155 3.61 -13.68 -3.18
C THR A 155 4.66 -12.72 -2.62
N LEU A 156 4.36 -11.42 -2.55
CA LEU A 156 5.34 -10.42 -2.09
C LEU A 156 5.56 -10.47 -0.57
N VAL A 157 4.52 -10.75 0.21
CA VAL A 157 4.64 -10.94 1.68
C VAL A 157 5.45 -12.19 1.99
N GLU A 158 5.20 -13.30 1.27
CA GLU A 158 5.99 -14.54 1.43
C GLU A 158 7.47 -14.31 1.13
N GLN A 159 7.79 -13.60 0.05
CA GLN A 159 9.18 -13.29 -0.32
C GLN A 159 9.91 -12.47 0.74
N ARG A 160 9.25 -11.50 1.36
CA ARG A 160 9.87 -10.63 2.37
C ARG A 160 9.91 -11.26 3.74
N ASP A 161 8.77 -11.78 4.23
CA ASP A 161 8.59 -12.17 5.63
C ASP A 161 8.65 -13.69 5.84
N GLY A 162 8.41 -14.46 4.77
CA GLY A 162 8.18 -15.91 4.85
C GLY A 162 6.82 -16.25 5.44
N ILE A 163 6.30 -17.42 5.05
CA ILE A 163 5.08 -18.01 5.61
C ILE A 163 5.48 -19.16 6.53
N GLU A 164 4.94 -19.16 7.76
CA GLU A 164 5.20 -20.19 8.78
C GLU A 164 4.28 -21.40 8.57
N ALA A 165 2.98 -21.15 8.37
CA ALA A 165 1.98 -22.18 8.20
C ALA A 165 0.79 -21.65 7.36
N VAL A 166 0.08 -22.56 6.70
CA VAL A 166 -1.11 -22.25 5.92
C VAL A 166 -2.16 -23.36 6.08
N ARG A 167 -3.44 -22.95 6.13
CA ARG A 167 -4.58 -23.86 6.22
C ARG A 167 -5.62 -23.52 5.18
N GLU A 168 -6.22 -24.55 4.59
CA GLU A 168 -7.39 -24.37 3.74
C GLU A 168 -8.63 -24.11 4.60
N ILE A 169 -9.45 -23.15 4.20
CA ILE A 169 -10.72 -22.87 4.88
C ILE A 169 -11.76 -23.86 4.36
N THR A 170 -12.14 -24.83 5.17
CA THR A 170 -13.10 -25.86 4.80
C THR A 170 -14.17 -26.09 5.87
N ASN A 171 -13.96 -25.58 7.09
CA ASN A 171 -14.91 -25.77 8.19
C ASN A 171 -16.14 -24.85 8.02
N PRO A 172 -17.36 -25.41 7.82
CA PRO A 172 -18.57 -24.60 7.63
C PRO A 172 -18.94 -23.77 8.89
N ASP A 173 -18.53 -24.19 10.09
CA ASP A 173 -18.79 -23.45 11.33
C ASP A 173 -18.03 -22.11 11.41
N TRP A 174 -17.06 -21.91 10.52
CA TRP A 174 -16.29 -20.69 10.38
C TRP A 174 -16.80 -19.78 9.26
N MET A 175 -17.88 -20.18 8.57
CA MET A 175 -18.46 -19.48 7.42
C MET A 175 -19.89 -19.02 7.72
N ILE A 176 -20.48 -18.21 6.83
CA ILE A 176 -21.89 -17.85 6.94
C ILE A 176 -22.78 -18.97 6.38
N GLY A 177 -23.39 -19.72 7.30
CA GLY A 177 -24.42 -20.71 6.96
C GLY A 177 -23.91 -21.87 6.10
N THR A 178 -24.86 -22.74 5.69
CA THR A 178 -24.57 -23.98 4.95
C THR A 178 -24.63 -23.82 3.43
N LYS A 179 -25.19 -22.70 2.93
CA LYS A 179 -25.31 -22.40 1.50
C LYS A 179 -24.58 -21.11 1.17
N LEU A 180 -23.34 -21.26 0.72
CA LEU A 180 -22.49 -20.13 0.30
C LEU A 180 -22.96 -19.58 -1.06
N SER A 181 -22.86 -18.27 -1.23
CA SER A 181 -22.99 -17.63 -2.55
C SER A 181 -21.80 -17.99 -3.45
N SER A 182 -22.04 -18.33 -4.70
CA SER A 182 -20.98 -18.57 -5.66
C SER A 182 -20.25 -17.32 -6.13
N THR A 183 -20.76 -16.12 -5.76
CA THR A 183 -20.24 -14.83 -6.22
C THR A 183 -19.83 -13.90 -5.10
N PHE A 184 -19.99 -14.29 -3.82
CA PHE A 184 -19.67 -13.37 -2.71
C PHE A 184 -18.95 -14.07 -1.54
N HIS A 185 -17.84 -14.72 -1.82
CA HIS A 185 -17.00 -15.36 -0.79
C HIS A 185 -16.38 -14.34 0.18
N GLY A 186 -16.28 -13.06 -0.21
CA GLY A 186 -15.89 -11.96 0.69
C GLY A 186 -16.76 -11.92 1.94
N ARG A 187 -18.09 -11.97 1.76
CA ARG A 187 -19.07 -11.98 2.82
C ARG A 187 -19.17 -13.35 3.51
N ASP A 188 -19.21 -14.44 2.73
CA ASP A 188 -19.63 -15.74 3.23
C ASP A 188 -18.48 -16.57 3.82
N ILE A 189 -17.23 -16.33 3.39
CA ILE A 189 -16.04 -17.08 3.81
C ILE A 189 -15.01 -16.18 4.50
N PHE A 190 -14.50 -15.15 3.80
CA PHE A 190 -13.32 -14.41 4.29
C PHE A 190 -13.65 -13.52 5.49
N SER A 191 -14.80 -12.85 5.49
CA SER A 191 -15.21 -11.98 6.60
C SER A 191 -15.47 -12.75 7.89
N PRO A 192 -16.27 -13.83 7.92
CA PRO A 192 -16.50 -14.59 9.14
C PRO A 192 -15.21 -15.24 9.65
N VAL A 193 -14.38 -15.83 8.77
CA VAL A 193 -13.08 -16.40 9.17
C VAL A 193 -12.17 -15.33 9.77
N GLY A 194 -12.11 -14.13 9.17
CA GLY A 194 -11.35 -13.01 9.72
C GLY A 194 -11.79 -12.62 11.14
N ALA A 195 -13.11 -12.62 11.41
CA ALA A 195 -13.65 -12.31 12.72
C ALA A 195 -13.34 -13.41 13.75
N HIS A 196 -13.47 -14.69 13.40
CA HIS A 196 -13.04 -15.81 14.24
C HIS A 196 -11.56 -15.73 14.59
N MET A 197 -10.70 -15.42 13.60
CA MET A 197 -9.27 -15.24 13.83
C MET A 197 -8.98 -14.06 14.77
N ALA A 198 -9.64 -12.92 14.58
CA ALA A 198 -9.47 -11.75 15.45
C ALA A 198 -9.97 -11.99 16.87
N ARG A 199 -11.03 -12.80 17.05
CA ARG A 199 -11.53 -13.20 18.35
C ARG A 199 -10.57 -14.14 19.12
N GLY A 200 -9.59 -14.73 18.42
CA GLY A 200 -8.61 -15.64 18.99
C GLY A 200 -9.07 -17.09 19.05
N ASP A 201 -10.02 -17.46 18.22
CA ASP A 201 -10.46 -18.85 18.07
C ASP A 201 -9.30 -19.72 17.60
N ASP A 202 -9.32 -21.01 17.99
CA ASP A 202 -8.28 -21.96 17.59
C ASP A 202 -8.26 -22.17 16.08
N TRP A 203 -7.38 -21.46 15.39
CA TRP A 203 -7.29 -21.45 13.94
C TRP A 203 -6.95 -22.81 13.31
N THR A 204 -6.49 -23.79 14.13
CA THR A 204 -6.28 -25.15 13.63
C THR A 204 -7.58 -25.84 13.23
N LYS A 205 -8.71 -25.30 13.70
CA LYS A 205 -10.05 -25.81 13.38
C LYS A 205 -10.64 -25.25 12.09
N VAL A 206 -9.98 -24.28 11.43
CA VAL A 206 -10.50 -23.68 10.18
C VAL A 206 -10.52 -24.67 9.03
N GLY A 207 -9.65 -25.67 9.06
CA GLY A 207 -9.52 -26.75 8.09
C GLY A 207 -8.13 -27.38 8.06
N PRO A 208 -7.85 -28.24 7.08
CA PRO A 208 -6.58 -28.97 7.00
C PRO A 208 -5.38 -28.06 6.75
N GLU A 209 -4.24 -28.47 7.25
CA GLU A 209 -2.96 -27.85 6.94
C GLU A 209 -2.59 -28.06 5.46
N MET A 210 -1.99 -27.05 4.86
CA MET A 210 -1.47 -27.08 3.51
C MET A 210 0.04 -26.94 3.51
N VAL A 211 0.69 -27.48 2.48
CA VAL A 211 2.11 -27.31 2.29
C VAL A 211 2.38 -25.93 1.71
N VAL A 212 3.19 -25.09 2.40
CA VAL A 212 3.49 -23.70 2.00
C VAL A 212 4.02 -23.60 0.56
N LYS A 213 4.83 -24.60 0.09
CA LYS A 213 5.34 -24.61 -1.28
C LYS A 213 4.26 -24.71 -2.36
N ASP A 214 3.07 -25.21 -2.01
CA ASP A 214 1.95 -25.43 -2.94
C ASP A 214 1.06 -24.18 -3.07
N LEU A 215 1.37 -23.09 -2.35
CA LEU A 215 0.69 -21.79 -2.52
C LEU A 215 0.83 -21.31 -3.98
N VAL A 216 -0.23 -20.71 -4.48
CA VAL A 216 -0.22 -20.03 -5.78
C VAL A 216 0.64 -18.77 -5.68
N ARG A 217 1.52 -18.56 -6.66
CA ARG A 217 2.41 -17.39 -6.73
C ARG A 217 2.23 -16.65 -8.04
N LEU A 218 2.36 -15.33 -7.98
CA LEU A 218 2.42 -14.49 -9.17
C LEU A 218 3.76 -14.68 -9.88
N GLU A 219 3.72 -14.79 -11.19
CA GLU A 219 4.91 -14.65 -12.03
C GLU A 219 5.26 -13.15 -12.12
N LEU A 220 6.27 -12.73 -11.36
CA LEU A 220 6.72 -11.34 -11.34
C LEU A 220 7.73 -11.11 -12.47
N LYS A 221 7.44 -10.15 -13.35
CA LYS A 221 8.46 -9.69 -14.30
C LYS A 221 9.56 -8.97 -13.53
N VAL A 222 10.79 -9.38 -13.72
CA VAL A 222 11.98 -8.76 -13.13
C VAL A 222 12.57 -7.77 -14.14
N ALA A 223 13.04 -6.62 -13.65
CA ALA A 223 13.83 -5.70 -14.48
C ALA A 223 15.17 -6.36 -14.84
N THR A 224 15.63 -6.15 -16.07
CA THR A 224 16.89 -6.72 -16.55
C THR A 224 17.88 -5.61 -16.89
N LEU A 225 19.09 -5.72 -16.34
CA LEU A 225 20.18 -4.78 -16.56
C LEU A 225 21.23 -5.44 -17.46
N ASP A 226 21.51 -4.82 -18.61
CA ASP A 226 22.54 -5.26 -19.56
C ASP A 226 23.51 -4.10 -19.91
N GLU A 227 24.40 -4.32 -20.90
CA GLU A 227 25.37 -3.31 -21.35
C GLU A 227 24.69 -2.08 -21.97
N ARG A 228 23.50 -2.22 -22.54
CA ARG A 228 22.77 -1.12 -23.18
C ARG A 228 22.01 -0.28 -22.16
N GLY A 229 21.50 -0.91 -21.08
CA GLY A 229 20.70 -0.23 -20.08
C GLY A 229 19.81 -1.17 -19.27
N LEU A 230 18.73 -0.61 -18.74
CA LEU A 230 17.74 -1.28 -17.90
C LEU A 230 16.44 -1.42 -18.69
N SER A 231 16.02 -2.66 -18.93
CA SER A 231 14.70 -3.02 -19.48
C SER A 231 13.77 -3.42 -18.35
N ALA A 232 12.59 -2.79 -18.26
CA ALA A 232 11.68 -2.91 -17.15
C ALA A 232 10.21 -2.77 -17.59
N THR A 233 9.31 -2.79 -16.64
CA THR A 233 7.87 -2.66 -16.85
C THR A 233 7.27 -1.66 -15.86
N VAL A 234 6.42 -0.77 -16.35
CA VAL A 234 5.45 -0.04 -15.52
C VAL A 234 4.37 -1.05 -15.09
N ILE A 235 4.26 -1.31 -13.80
CA ILE A 235 3.42 -2.39 -13.26
C ILE A 235 2.11 -1.89 -12.67
N ALA A 236 2.03 -0.61 -12.30
CA ALA A 236 0.82 -0.01 -11.71
C ALA A 236 0.82 1.52 -11.85
N ILE A 237 -0.30 2.11 -11.47
CA ILE A 237 -0.45 3.56 -11.31
C ILE A 237 -0.79 3.80 -9.83
N ASP A 238 -0.08 4.74 -9.18
CA ASP A 238 -0.46 5.21 -7.85
C ASP A 238 -1.65 6.18 -7.99
N GLY A 239 -2.84 5.71 -7.64
CA GLY A 239 -4.01 6.57 -7.50
C GLY A 239 -3.95 7.36 -6.17
N PRO A 240 -4.51 8.57 -6.09
CA PRO A 240 -5.16 9.36 -7.14
C PRO A 240 -4.21 10.23 -7.96
N PHE A 241 -2.89 10.17 -7.68
CA PHE A 241 -1.89 11.09 -8.25
C PHE A 241 -1.50 10.73 -9.70
N GLY A 242 -1.73 9.48 -10.12
CA GLY A 242 -1.40 9.02 -11.46
C GLY A 242 0.09 8.86 -11.74
N ASN A 243 0.92 8.70 -10.70
CA ASN A 243 2.33 8.35 -10.85
C ASN A 243 2.47 6.91 -11.34
N LEU A 244 3.49 6.65 -12.15
CA LEU A 244 3.77 5.30 -12.62
C LEU A 244 4.67 4.58 -11.62
N VAL A 245 4.27 3.38 -11.26
CA VAL A 245 5.06 2.45 -10.44
C VAL A 245 5.74 1.45 -11.36
N THR A 246 7.03 1.22 -11.14
CA THR A 246 7.82 0.29 -11.95
C THR A 246 8.29 -0.91 -11.13
N ASN A 247 8.76 -1.95 -11.82
CA ASN A 247 9.45 -3.08 -11.21
C ASN A 247 10.98 -2.88 -11.11
N VAL A 248 11.44 -1.63 -11.07
CA VAL A 248 12.86 -1.26 -11.00
C VAL A 248 13.23 -0.94 -9.56
N ASP A 249 14.11 -1.73 -8.97
CA ASP A 249 14.69 -1.41 -7.68
C ASP A 249 15.65 -0.21 -7.78
N ALA A 250 15.71 0.60 -6.72
CA ALA A 250 16.58 1.77 -6.67
C ALA A 250 18.05 1.42 -6.96
N GLU A 251 18.51 0.28 -6.42
CA GLU A 251 19.90 -0.18 -6.62
C GLU A 251 20.20 -0.46 -8.09
N ASP A 252 19.29 -1.12 -8.83
CA ASP A 252 19.47 -1.43 -10.23
C ASP A 252 19.45 -0.17 -11.10
N PHE A 253 18.59 0.78 -10.77
CA PHE A 253 18.60 2.09 -11.44
C PHE A 253 19.93 2.83 -11.22
N LEU A 254 20.45 2.85 -9.99
CA LEU A 254 21.71 3.53 -9.67
C LEU A 254 22.93 2.92 -10.36
N LYS A 255 22.91 1.61 -10.68
CA LYS A 255 23.96 0.93 -11.48
C LYS A 255 24.05 1.45 -12.92
N LEU A 256 23.04 2.20 -13.41
CA LEU A 256 23.12 2.90 -14.69
C LEU A 256 24.07 4.11 -14.69
N GLY A 257 24.47 4.60 -13.50
CA GLY A 257 25.42 5.70 -13.34
C GLY A 257 24.80 7.10 -13.26
N TYR A 258 23.47 7.21 -13.25
CA TYR A 258 22.79 8.51 -13.10
C TYR A 258 22.80 8.99 -11.65
N GLN A 259 22.95 10.31 -11.48
CA GLN A 259 22.90 10.99 -10.19
C GLN A 259 21.71 11.94 -10.09
N ARG A 260 21.29 12.26 -8.88
CA ARG A 260 20.24 13.25 -8.65
C ARG A 260 20.60 14.60 -9.29
N GLY A 261 19.60 15.25 -9.86
CA GLY A 261 19.75 16.49 -10.60
C GLY A 261 20.06 16.32 -12.09
N GLN A 262 20.44 15.14 -12.54
CA GLN A 262 20.74 14.87 -13.95
C GLN A 262 19.51 14.54 -14.77
N GLU A 263 19.54 14.87 -16.06
CA GLU A 263 18.55 14.41 -17.04
C GLU A 263 18.85 12.96 -17.43
N VAL A 264 17.81 12.14 -17.43
CA VAL A 264 17.83 10.73 -17.76
C VAL A 264 16.97 10.54 -19.01
N PRO A 265 17.51 10.01 -20.11
CA PRO A 265 16.69 9.56 -21.23
C PRO A 265 15.93 8.30 -20.84
N VAL A 266 14.64 8.29 -21.12
CA VAL A 266 13.72 7.19 -20.77
C VAL A 266 12.80 6.92 -21.93
N THR A 267 12.59 5.66 -22.26
CA THR A 267 11.57 5.24 -23.23
C THR A 267 10.44 4.55 -22.46
N VAL A 268 9.24 5.13 -22.52
CA VAL A 268 8.03 4.55 -21.91
C VAL A 268 7.05 4.22 -23.01
N ASN A 269 6.68 2.94 -23.13
CA ASN A 269 5.77 2.45 -24.17
C ASN A 269 6.12 2.94 -25.59
N GLY A 270 7.42 2.94 -25.94
CA GLY A 270 7.96 3.39 -27.21
C GLY A 270 8.14 4.91 -27.36
N ARG A 271 7.69 5.72 -26.38
CA ARG A 271 7.87 7.17 -26.38
C ARG A 271 9.16 7.54 -25.67
N GLU A 272 10.08 8.20 -26.39
CA GLU A 272 11.31 8.74 -25.82
C GLU A 272 11.04 10.06 -25.09
N MET A 273 11.63 10.21 -23.91
CA MET A 273 11.50 11.37 -23.03
C MET A 273 12.83 11.63 -22.32
N LYS A 274 13.05 12.88 -21.89
CA LYS A 274 14.10 13.21 -20.93
C LYS A 274 13.45 13.68 -19.64
N MET A 275 13.83 13.09 -18.52
CA MET A 275 13.27 13.41 -17.20
C MET A 275 14.40 13.60 -16.19
N LYS A 276 14.24 14.59 -15.33
CA LYS A 276 15.21 14.84 -14.26
C LYS A 276 15.07 13.80 -13.16
N PHE A 277 16.15 13.15 -12.77
CA PHE A 277 16.17 12.31 -11.57
C PHE A 277 16.32 13.18 -10.33
N VAL A 278 15.33 13.17 -9.46
CA VAL A 278 15.23 14.11 -8.33
C VAL A 278 14.94 13.40 -7.01
N ARG A 279 15.02 14.13 -5.92
CA ARG A 279 14.69 13.62 -4.59
C ARG A 279 13.20 13.75 -4.29
N THR A 280 12.58 14.85 -4.71
CA THR A 280 11.17 15.16 -4.45
C THR A 280 10.53 15.86 -5.64
N PHE A 281 9.21 15.86 -5.69
CA PHE A 281 8.42 16.45 -6.77
C PHE A 281 8.71 17.93 -6.98
N SER A 282 8.93 18.69 -5.90
CA SER A 282 9.22 20.14 -5.94
C SER A 282 10.59 20.52 -6.54
N ASP A 283 11.45 19.54 -6.82
CA ASP A 283 12.76 19.79 -7.45
C ASP A 283 12.64 20.10 -8.95
N VAL A 284 11.43 20.01 -9.51
CA VAL A 284 11.09 20.43 -10.88
C VAL A 284 9.86 21.35 -10.87
N PRO A 285 9.69 22.21 -11.89
CA PRO A 285 8.49 23.04 -12.04
C PRO A 285 7.19 22.22 -12.09
N VAL A 286 6.07 22.85 -11.71
CA VAL A 286 4.73 22.28 -11.86
C VAL A 286 4.47 21.90 -13.32
N GLY A 287 3.91 20.72 -13.55
CA GLY A 287 3.65 20.17 -14.89
C GLY A 287 4.85 19.48 -15.54
N GLN A 288 6.05 19.51 -14.94
CA GLN A 288 7.22 18.84 -15.50
C GLN A 288 7.31 17.38 -15.02
N ALA A 289 7.67 16.49 -15.95
CA ALA A 289 7.93 15.08 -15.67
C ALA A 289 9.27 14.88 -14.95
N LEU A 290 9.31 13.87 -14.07
CA LEU A 290 10.45 13.55 -13.22
C LEU A 290 10.58 12.05 -12.94
N LEU A 291 11.78 11.64 -12.58
CA LEU A 291 12.10 10.34 -12.00
C LEU A 291 12.41 10.50 -10.52
N TYR A 292 11.96 9.58 -9.70
CA TYR A 292 12.25 9.58 -8.27
C TYR A 292 12.31 8.14 -7.73
N ILE A 293 12.88 7.94 -6.56
CA ILE A 293 12.75 6.69 -5.81
C ILE A 293 11.61 6.86 -4.84
N ASP A 294 10.62 5.98 -4.92
CA ASP A 294 9.46 6.00 -4.06
C ASP A 294 9.77 5.53 -2.63
N SER A 295 8.78 5.61 -1.74
CA SER A 295 8.91 5.21 -0.33
C SER A 295 9.09 3.70 -0.12
N ARG A 296 8.94 2.89 -1.17
CA ARG A 296 9.12 1.44 -1.16
C ARG A 296 10.45 1.01 -1.79
N GLY A 297 11.27 1.98 -2.21
CA GLY A 297 12.58 1.72 -2.81
C GLY A 297 12.56 1.44 -4.31
N HIS A 298 11.47 1.73 -5.02
CA HIS A 298 11.37 1.52 -6.47
C HIS A 298 11.47 2.84 -7.25
N LEU A 299 11.92 2.75 -8.50
CA LEU A 299 11.88 3.88 -9.41
C LEU A 299 10.44 4.19 -9.81
N GLY A 300 10.02 5.43 -9.60
CA GLY A 300 8.74 5.99 -10.02
C GLY A 300 8.91 7.06 -11.09
N LEU A 301 7.87 7.22 -11.92
CA LEU A 301 7.77 8.31 -12.90
C LEU A 301 6.56 9.16 -12.52
N ALA A 302 6.73 10.46 -12.45
CA ALA A 302 5.67 11.38 -12.04
C ALA A 302 5.68 12.67 -12.85
N VAL A 303 4.59 13.43 -12.75
CA VAL A 303 4.52 14.83 -13.15
C VAL A 303 4.23 15.67 -11.92
N ASN A 304 5.02 16.69 -11.68
CA ASN A 304 4.81 17.54 -10.50
C ASN A 304 3.41 18.19 -10.56
N GLN A 305 2.58 17.89 -9.53
CA GLN A 305 1.17 18.32 -9.37
C GLN A 305 0.26 17.94 -10.57
N ASN A 306 0.55 16.83 -11.27
CA ASN A 306 -0.31 16.33 -12.33
C ASN A 306 -0.17 14.80 -12.46
N SER A 307 -1.07 14.15 -13.19
CA SER A 307 -1.04 12.72 -13.48
C SER A 307 -0.12 12.41 -14.65
N PHE A 308 0.93 11.62 -14.42
CA PHE A 308 1.78 11.13 -15.51
C PHE A 308 0.99 10.22 -16.44
N ALA A 309 0.20 9.29 -15.88
CA ALA A 309 -0.60 8.34 -16.64
C ALA A 309 -1.57 9.05 -17.60
N ALA A 310 -2.28 10.08 -17.11
CA ALA A 310 -3.22 10.84 -17.94
C ALA A 310 -2.48 11.72 -18.96
N THR A 311 -1.41 12.44 -18.55
CA THR A 311 -0.67 13.35 -19.41
C THR A 311 -0.06 12.63 -20.62
N TYR A 312 0.45 11.42 -20.42
CA TYR A 312 1.17 10.69 -21.46
C TYR A 312 0.42 9.47 -22.00
N GLY A 313 -0.82 9.21 -21.52
CA GLY A 313 -1.66 8.10 -21.97
C GLY A 313 -1.09 6.71 -21.63
N VAL A 314 -0.33 6.59 -20.53
CA VAL A 314 0.31 5.33 -20.14
C VAL A 314 -0.66 4.49 -19.31
N LYS A 315 -0.84 3.23 -19.69
CA LYS A 315 -1.61 2.23 -18.96
C LYS A 315 -0.74 1.00 -18.67
N PRO A 316 -0.68 0.51 -17.43
CA PRO A 316 0.02 -0.73 -17.11
C PRO A 316 -0.68 -1.96 -17.74
N PRO A 317 0.08 -3.01 -18.10
CA PRO A 317 1.54 -3.02 -18.13
C PRO A 317 2.10 -2.27 -19.34
N ALA A 318 3.19 -1.49 -19.14
CA ALA A 318 3.85 -0.76 -20.21
C ALA A 318 5.37 -0.98 -20.16
N ALA A 319 6.00 -1.11 -21.34
CA ALA A 319 7.45 -1.28 -21.43
C ALA A 319 8.18 -0.01 -20.98
N LEU A 320 9.27 -0.19 -20.25
CA LEU A 320 10.18 0.86 -19.81
C LEU A 320 11.61 0.48 -20.20
N PHE A 321 12.34 1.43 -20.77
CA PHE A 321 13.78 1.28 -21.02
C PHE A 321 14.53 2.55 -20.61
N ILE A 322 15.68 2.36 -19.95
CA ILE A 322 16.57 3.44 -19.52
C ILE A 322 17.99 3.06 -19.92
N PRO A 323 18.65 3.80 -20.85
CA PRO A 323 20.00 3.48 -21.29
C PRO A 323 21.02 3.71 -20.16
N ARG A 324 22.19 3.04 -20.25
CA ARG A 324 23.32 3.39 -19.39
C ARG A 324 23.80 4.80 -19.68
N ARG A 325 24.21 5.48 -18.64
CA ARG A 325 24.92 6.75 -18.79
C ARG A 325 26.26 6.48 -19.48
N LYS A 326 26.50 7.21 -20.56
CA LYS A 326 27.79 7.24 -21.25
C LYS A 326 28.80 8.06 -20.47
#